data_32c2044813e58ad92317f09a0200efe3
#
_entry.id   32c2044813e58ad92317f09a0200efe3
#
_cell.length_a   1.000
_cell.length_b   1.000
_cell.length_c   1.000
_cell.angle_alpha   90.00
_cell.angle_beta   90.00
_cell.angle_gamma   90.00
#
_symmetry.space_group_name_H-M   'P 1'
#
loop_
_entity.id
_entity.type
_entity.pdbx_description
1 polymer ?
#
loop_
_entity_poly.entity_id
_entity_poly.type
_entity_poly.pdbx_seq_one_letter_code
_entity_poly.pdbx_strand_id
1 'polypeptide(L)'
;WVARMILASLVNTHKVPFHQVYIHPKILDGYGETMSKSKGNGVDPLDVINLYGADALRFGIAHLATENQDARMKVEFICPHCDGLVEQTKKNRVLPVVQCTKCQSSFSTQWARAESDCAHPRAPVTSERFELGRNFCNKLWNASRFAMLNLENYTAGDIVVEDLELEDRWILSR
;
A
#
# COMPACT_ATOMS: atom_id res chain seq x y z
N TRP A 1 9.52 -22.02 0.79
CA TRP A 1 8.12 -22.19 1.20
C TRP A 1 7.34 -23.07 0.23
N VAL A 2 7.35 -22.81 -1.07
CA VAL A 2 6.55 -23.54 -2.08
C VAL A 2 6.85 -25.04 -2.06
N ALA A 3 8.13 -25.43 -2.06
CA ALA A 3 8.51 -26.84 -1.97
C ALA A 3 7.95 -27.52 -0.71
N ARG A 4 7.99 -26.86 0.44
CA ARG A 4 7.38 -27.39 1.69
C ARG A 4 5.87 -27.54 1.57
N MET A 5 5.18 -26.57 0.97
CA MET A 5 3.75 -26.64 0.76
C MET A 5 3.37 -27.85 -0.10
N ILE A 6 4.10 -28.06 -1.21
CA ILE A 6 3.89 -29.20 -2.11
C ILE A 6 4.15 -30.53 -1.37
N LEU A 7 5.31 -30.68 -0.75
CA LEU A 7 5.67 -31.91 -0.05
C LEU A 7 4.73 -32.23 1.09
N ALA A 8 4.42 -31.26 1.95
CA ALA A 8 3.51 -31.45 3.07
C ALA A 8 2.10 -31.83 2.60
N SER A 9 1.59 -31.23 1.54
CA SER A 9 0.28 -31.56 0.99
C SER A 9 0.27 -32.98 0.41
N LEU A 10 1.25 -33.33 -0.41
CA LEU A 10 1.32 -34.66 -1.02
C LEU A 10 1.45 -35.77 0.04
N VAL A 11 2.26 -35.56 1.08
CA VAL A 11 2.45 -36.57 2.14
C VAL A 11 1.20 -36.72 3.01
N ASN A 12 0.53 -35.62 3.39
CA ASN A 12 -0.58 -35.68 4.34
C ASN A 12 -1.96 -35.85 3.68
N THR A 13 -2.17 -35.34 2.48
CA THR A 13 -3.49 -35.31 1.80
C THR A 13 -3.52 -36.07 0.48
N HIS A 14 -2.37 -36.46 -0.03
CA HIS A 14 -2.20 -37.05 -1.38
C HIS A 14 -2.75 -36.18 -2.52
N LYS A 15 -2.86 -34.87 -2.29
CA LYS A 15 -3.39 -33.90 -3.27
C LYS A 15 -2.40 -32.79 -3.56
N VAL A 16 -2.42 -32.29 -4.80
CA VAL A 16 -1.69 -31.09 -5.18
C VAL A 16 -2.34 -29.88 -4.47
N PRO A 17 -1.56 -29.05 -3.75
CA PRO A 17 -2.12 -27.95 -2.96
C PRO A 17 -2.69 -26.79 -3.77
N PHE A 18 -2.25 -26.62 -5.02
CA PHE A 18 -2.70 -25.57 -5.93
C PHE A 18 -2.46 -25.96 -7.39
N HIS A 19 -3.32 -25.48 -8.27
CA HIS A 19 -3.24 -25.74 -9.71
C HIS A 19 -2.78 -24.50 -10.51
N GLN A 20 -2.81 -23.33 -9.89
CA GLN A 20 -2.42 -22.08 -10.50
C GLN A 20 -1.35 -21.39 -9.65
N VAL A 21 -0.33 -20.87 -10.30
CA VAL A 21 0.76 -20.11 -9.66
C VAL A 21 0.87 -18.77 -10.36
N TYR A 22 0.66 -17.70 -9.59
CA TYR A 22 0.88 -16.34 -10.03
C TYR A 22 2.20 -15.83 -9.48
N ILE A 23 3.12 -15.46 -10.37
CA ILE A 23 4.42 -14.88 -9.98
C ILE A 23 4.30 -13.36 -10.10
N HIS A 24 4.47 -12.68 -8.98
CA HIS A 24 4.44 -11.23 -8.90
C HIS A 24 5.87 -10.65 -8.74
N PRO A 25 6.10 -9.38 -9.14
CA PRO A 25 7.38 -8.72 -8.96
C PRO A 25 7.71 -8.48 -7.49
N LYS A 26 8.97 -8.20 -7.20
CA LYS A 26 9.42 -7.73 -5.89
C LYS A 26 9.18 -6.24 -5.74
N ILE A 27 8.83 -5.84 -4.52
CA ILE A 27 8.84 -4.44 -4.13
C ILE A 27 10.20 -4.13 -3.50
N LEU A 28 10.90 -3.20 -4.12
CA LEU A 28 12.22 -2.73 -3.72
C LEU A 28 12.11 -1.31 -3.14
N ASP A 29 13.09 -0.91 -2.34
CA ASP A 29 13.19 0.50 -1.90
C ASP A 29 13.54 1.44 -3.07
N GLY A 30 13.59 2.76 -2.81
CA GLY A 30 13.93 3.75 -3.83
C GLY A 30 15.31 3.55 -4.48
N TYR A 31 16.21 2.83 -3.81
CA TYR A 31 17.55 2.50 -4.30
C TYR A 31 17.63 1.16 -5.04
N GLY A 32 16.51 0.44 -5.16
CA GLY A 32 16.47 -0.88 -5.79
C GLY A 32 16.94 -2.02 -4.87
N GLU A 33 16.99 -1.80 -3.56
CA GLU A 33 17.34 -2.84 -2.60
C GLU A 33 16.10 -3.55 -2.06
N THR A 34 16.22 -4.86 -1.84
CA THR A 34 15.16 -5.64 -1.17
C THR A 34 14.90 -5.08 0.23
N MET A 35 13.63 -4.81 0.53
CA MET A 35 13.21 -4.33 1.84
C MET A 35 13.39 -5.40 2.91
N SER A 36 13.92 -5.00 4.06
CA SER A 36 14.02 -5.85 5.25
C SER A 36 14.02 -5.02 6.53
N LYS A 37 13.54 -5.62 7.63
CA LYS A 37 13.58 -4.96 8.95
C LYS A 37 15.01 -4.60 9.37
N SER A 38 15.97 -5.48 9.12
CA SER A 38 17.38 -5.27 9.49
C SER A 38 18.06 -4.13 8.73
N LYS A 39 17.59 -3.82 7.52
CA LYS A 39 18.10 -2.68 6.73
C LYS A 39 17.38 -1.37 7.07
N GLY A 40 16.26 -1.42 7.75
CA GLY A 40 15.45 -0.25 8.08
C GLY A 40 14.80 0.45 6.88
N ASN A 41 14.75 -0.20 5.74
CA ASN A 41 14.21 0.34 4.48
C ASN A 41 12.79 -0.12 4.16
N GLY A 42 12.13 -0.76 5.11
CA GLY A 42 10.73 -1.17 4.98
C GLY A 42 9.77 -0.11 5.49
N VAL A 43 8.54 -0.19 5.01
CA VAL A 43 7.41 0.60 5.53
C VAL A 43 6.68 -0.22 6.58
N ASP A 44 6.38 0.38 7.73
CA ASP A 44 5.56 -0.24 8.74
C ASP A 44 4.08 -0.20 8.28
N PRO A 45 3.42 -1.35 8.12
CA PRO A 45 2.01 -1.38 7.71
C PRO A 45 1.09 -0.59 8.65
N LEU A 46 1.39 -0.55 9.95
CA LEU A 46 0.59 0.19 10.92
C LEU A 46 0.69 1.71 10.71
N ASP A 47 1.87 2.22 10.36
CA ASP A 47 2.03 3.63 10.02
C ASP A 47 1.14 3.99 8.82
N VAL A 48 1.15 3.17 7.77
CA VAL A 48 0.33 3.40 6.57
C VAL A 48 -1.17 3.29 6.86
N ILE A 49 -1.58 2.29 7.65
CA ILE A 49 -3.00 2.12 8.04
C ILE A 49 -3.50 3.32 8.83
N ASN A 50 -2.69 3.83 9.76
CA ASN A 50 -3.05 5.00 10.56
C ASN A 50 -3.14 6.29 9.74
N LEU A 51 -2.30 6.42 8.69
CA LEU A 51 -2.25 7.61 7.83
C LEU A 51 -3.30 7.59 6.71
N TYR A 52 -3.52 6.44 6.09
CA TYR A 52 -4.27 6.34 4.84
C TYR A 52 -5.43 5.33 4.86
N GLY A 53 -5.50 4.49 5.88
CA GLY A 53 -6.45 3.39 5.98
C GLY A 53 -5.96 2.06 5.38
N ALA A 54 -6.57 0.96 5.79
CA ALA A 54 -6.20 -0.39 5.37
C ALA A 54 -6.41 -0.62 3.87
N ASP A 55 -7.44 -0.05 3.29
CA ASP A 55 -7.75 -0.21 1.85
C ASP A 55 -6.69 0.47 0.99
N ALA A 56 -6.19 1.64 1.40
CA ALA A 56 -5.11 2.34 0.72
C ALA A 56 -3.82 1.51 0.71
N LEU A 57 -3.48 0.86 1.83
CA LEU A 57 -2.35 -0.05 1.92
C LEU A 57 -2.53 -1.24 0.96
N ARG A 58 -3.67 -1.92 1.03
CA ARG A 58 -3.96 -3.11 0.21
C ARG A 58 -3.96 -2.79 -1.27
N PHE A 59 -4.65 -1.72 -1.66
CA PHE A 59 -4.67 -1.27 -3.06
C PHE A 59 -3.28 -0.88 -3.55
N GLY A 60 -2.53 -0.11 -2.75
CA GLY A 60 -1.18 0.32 -3.11
C GLY A 60 -0.24 -0.87 -3.38
N ILE A 61 -0.27 -1.89 -2.53
CA ILE A 61 0.52 -3.11 -2.71
C ILE A 61 0.06 -3.91 -3.94
N ALA A 62 -1.27 -4.11 -4.09
CA ALA A 62 -1.81 -4.86 -5.22
C ALA A 62 -1.52 -4.17 -6.56
N HIS A 63 -1.60 -2.84 -6.60
CA HIS A 63 -1.30 -2.04 -7.80
C HIS A 63 0.18 -2.16 -8.21
N LEU A 64 1.10 -2.19 -7.24
CA LEU A 64 2.51 -2.43 -7.51
C LEU A 64 2.80 -3.84 -8.04
N ALA A 65 2.00 -4.83 -7.62
CA ALA A 65 2.18 -6.22 -8.01
C ALA A 65 1.69 -6.55 -9.43
N THR A 66 1.04 -5.62 -10.13
CA THR A 66 0.54 -5.82 -11.52
C THR A 66 1.60 -5.57 -12.59
N GLU A 67 2.74 -5.01 -12.24
CA GLU A 67 3.81 -4.72 -13.18
C GLU A 67 4.69 -5.96 -13.43
N ASN A 68 5.22 -6.09 -14.64
CA ASN A 68 6.10 -7.21 -15.04
C ASN A 68 7.55 -7.06 -14.55
N GLN A 69 7.89 -5.89 -13.99
CA GLN A 69 9.23 -5.58 -13.49
C GLN A 69 9.17 -5.28 -11.99
N ASP A 70 10.30 -5.49 -11.31
CA ASP A 70 10.43 -5.15 -9.90
C ASP A 70 10.06 -3.69 -9.66
N ALA A 71 9.10 -3.45 -8.78
CA ALA A 71 8.59 -2.13 -8.48
C ALA A 71 9.46 -1.43 -7.44
N ARG A 72 9.89 -0.20 -7.73
CA ARG A 72 10.61 0.65 -6.75
C ARG A 72 9.62 1.52 -5.99
N MET A 73 9.75 1.51 -4.68
CA MET A 73 8.93 2.30 -3.77
C MET A 73 9.83 3.21 -2.94
N LYS A 74 9.77 4.51 -3.21
CA LYS A 74 10.47 5.50 -2.41
C LYS A 74 9.85 5.56 -1.02
N VAL A 75 10.69 5.53 0.00
CA VAL A 75 10.28 5.54 1.41
C VAL A 75 10.71 6.86 2.04
N GLU A 76 9.82 7.47 2.80
CA GLU A 76 10.05 8.78 3.43
C GLU A 76 9.52 8.77 4.86
N PHE A 77 10.18 9.55 5.74
CA PHE A 77 9.67 9.86 7.06
C PHE A 77 8.73 11.06 7.00
N ILE A 78 7.67 11.04 7.77
CA ILE A 78 6.83 12.23 8.01
C ILE A 78 7.31 12.87 9.31
N CYS A 79 7.76 14.11 9.22
CA CYS A 79 8.18 14.85 10.42
C CYS A 79 6.99 15.11 11.34
N PRO A 80 7.02 14.67 12.61
CA PRO A 80 5.90 14.86 13.53
C PRO A 80 5.70 16.31 14.00
N HIS A 81 6.61 17.22 13.64
CA HIS A 81 6.52 18.64 14.03
C HIS A 81 5.98 19.55 12.94
N CYS A 82 6.14 19.18 11.64
CA CYS A 82 5.74 20.06 10.53
C CYS A 82 5.10 19.31 9.37
N ASP A 83 4.81 18.01 9.51
CA ASP A 83 4.29 17.11 8.49
C ASP A 83 5.11 17.08 7.18
N GLY A 84 6.34 17.61 7.24
CA GLY A 84 7.25 17.64 6.11
C GLY A 84 7.82 16.24 5.81
N LEU A 85 7.88 15.88 4.53
CA LEU A 85 8.50 14.64 4.09
C LEU A 85 10.04 14.78 4.14
N VAL A 86 10.68 13.79 4.75
CA VAL A 86 12.13 13.65 4.83
C VAL A 86 12.53 12.35 4.16
N GLU A 87 13.30 12.45 3.08
CA GLU A 87 13.71 11.29 2.31
C GLU A 87 14.53 10.31 3.17
N GLN A 88 14.17 9.03 3.11
CA GLN A 88 14.91 7.97 3.75
C GLN A 88 16.13 7.60 2.89
N THR A 89 17.31 7.97 3.34
CA THR A 89 18.59 7.67 2.70
C THR A 89 19.25 6.43 3.31
N LYS A 90 20.25 5.86 2.63
CA LYS A 90 21.04 4.75 3.17
C LYS A 90 21.73 5.09 4.50
N LYS A 91 22.00 6.37 4.76
CA LYS A 91 22.66 6.84 5.98
C LYS A 91 21.65 7.02 7.13
N ASN A 92 20.53 7.72 6.87
CA ASN A 92 19.60 8.08 7.94
C ASN A 92 18.61 6.97 8.31
N ARG A 93 18.36 5.99 7.44
CA ARG A 93 17.38 4.91 7.66
C ARG A 93 17.70 3.99 8.86
N VAL A 94 18.96 3.99 9.32
CA VAL A 94 19.42 3.18 10.47
C VAL A 94 19.75 4.02 11.70
N LEU A 95 19.60 5.33 11.62
CA LEU A 95 19.83 6.22 12.76
C LEU A 95 18.63 6.20 13.72
N PRO A 96 18.87 6.21 15.05
CA PRO A 96 17.78 6.29 16.04
C PRO A 96 17.07 7.64 16.03
N VAL A 97 17.79 8.72 15.72
CA VAL A 97 17.24 10.09 15.64
C VAL A 97 17.66 10.73 14.33
N VAL A 98 16.74 11.41 13.68
CA VAL A 98 16.94 12.11 12.41
C VAL A 98 16.44 13.54 12.55
N GLN A 99 17.13 14.49 11.91
CA GLN A 99 16.73 15.88 11.86
C GLN A 99 15.91 16.18 10.62
N CYS A 100 14.81 16.89 10.78
CA CYS A 100 13.98 17.34 9.67
C CYS A 100 14.70 18.40 8.83
N THR A 101 14.72 18.23 7.54
CA THR A 101 15.33 19.18 6.60
C THR A 101 14.54 20.47 6.46
N LYS A 102 13.23 20.49 6.83
CA LYS A 102 12.36 21.67 6.72
C LYS A 102 12.34 22.52 8.00
N CYS A 103 12.01 21.90 9.14
CA CYS A 103 11.86 22.63 10.41
C CYS A 103 13.06 22.50 11.37
N GLN A 104 14.08 21.73 10.99
CA GLN A 104 15.30 21.47 11.78
C GLN A 104 15.03 20.76 13.14
N SER A 105 13.80 20.36 13.45
CA SER A 105 13.48 19.60 14.63
C SER A 105 13.91 18.14 14.49
N SER A 106 14.30 17.52 15.61
CA SER A 106 14.69 16.10 15.65
C SER A 106 13.47 15.22 15.92
N PHE A 107 13.44 14.03 15.31
CA PHE A 107 12.44 13.01 15.55
C PHE A 107 13.08 11.63 15.64
N SER A 108 12.45 10.72 16.36
CA SER A 108 12.92 9.34 16.50
C SER A 108 12.44 8.45 15.36
N THR A 109 13.21 7.40 15.09
CA THR A 109 12.89 6.37 14.11
C THR A 109 12.59 5.03 14.81
N GLN A 110 12.33 3.99 14.04
CA GLN A 110 12.19 2.61 14.56
C GLN A 110 13.45 2.08 15.28
N TRP A 111 14.58 2.75 15.18
CA TRP A 111 15.86 2.35 15.79
C TRP A 111 16.12 3.00 17.15
N ALA A 112 15.28 3.92 17.58
CA ALA A 112 15.37 4.51 18.92
C ALA A 112 15.29 3.42 19.99
N ARG A 113 16.26 3.38 20.88
CA ARG A 113 16.34 2.41 22.00
C ARG A 113 16.70 3.09 23.32
N ALA A 114 17.60 4.07 23.27
CA ALA A 114 17.96 4.83 24.45
C ALA A 114 16.81 5.75 24.88
N GLU A 115 16.72 6.02 26.17
CA GLU A 115 15.70 6.92 26.71
C GLU A 115 15.77 8.32 26.08
N SER A 116 16.98 8.80 25.83
CA SER A 116 17.24 10.06 25.13
C SER A 116 16.66 10.10 23.71
N ASP A 117 16.73 8.96 22.98
CA ASP A 117 16.20 8.87 21.63
C ASP A 117 14.67 8.82 21.63
N CYS A 118 14.11 8.06 22.60
CA CYS A 118 12.66 7.91 22.78
C CYS A 118 11.99 9.19 23.33
N ALA A 119 12.76 10.17 23.82
CA ALA A 119 12.25 11.49 24.19
C ALA A 119 11.77 12.30 22.98
N HIS A 120 12.24 11.98 21.78
CA HIS A 120 11.74 12.58 20.53
C HIS A 120 10.51 11.85 20.02
N PRO A 121 9.51 12.56 19.46
CA PRO A 121 8.34 11.91 18.87
C PRO A 121 8.76 11.03 17.67
N ARG A 122 8.15 9.85 17.56
CA ARG A 122 8.44 8.91 16.47
C ARG A 122 7.85 9.40 15.16
N ALA A 123 8.66 9.43 14.11
CA ALA A 123 8.19 9.71 12.76
C ALA A 123 7.58 8.45 12.12
N PRO A 124 6.37 8.50 11.61
CA PRO A 124 5.83 7.45 10.77
C PRO A 124 6.55 7.40 9.42
N VAL A 125 6.54 6.23 8.82
CA VAL A 125 7.18 5.97 7.52
C VAL A 125 6.09 5.80 6.46
N THR A 126 6.28 6.43 5.29
CA THR A 126 5.30 6.40 4.21
C THR A 126 5.93 6.29 2.83
N SER A 127 5.08 6.17 1.82
CA SER A 127 5.38 6.33 0.40
C SER A 127 4.20 6.97 -0.32
N GLU A 128 4.46 7.77 -1.34
CA GLU A 128 3.43 8.40 -2.18
C GLU A 128 2.44 7.39 -2.80
N ARG A 129 2.88 6.13 -2.98
CA ARG A 129 2.05 5.05 -3.52
C ARG A 129 0.80 4.78 -2.69
N PHE A 130 0.87 4.95 -1.38
CA PHE A 130 -0.27 4.75 -0.50
C PHE A 130 -1.25 5.91 -0.53
N GLU A 131 -0.77 7.12 -0.77
CA GLU A 131 -1.64 8.28 -1.01
C GLU A 131 -2.48 8.11 -2.27
N LEU A 132 -1.88 7.62 -3.34
CA LEU A 132 -2.57 7.28 -4.59
C LEU A 132 -3.66 6.23 -4.32
N GLY A 133 -3.35 5.20 -3.51
CA GLY A 133 -4.32 4.18 -3.08
C GLY A 133 -5.49 4.78 -2.32
N ARG A 134 -5.24 5.66 -1.35
CA ARG A 134 -6.29 6.38 -0.61
C ARG A 134 -7.21 7.18 -1.54
N ASN A 135 -6.61 7.93 -2.45
CA ASN A 135 -7.37 8.78 -3.38
C ASN A 135 -8.25 7.94 -4.31
N PHE A 136 -7.76 6.80 -4.79
CA PHE A 136 -8.55 5.86 -5.57
C PHE A 136 -9.71 5.27 -4.76
N CYS A 137 -9.44 4.75 -3.56
CA CYS A 137 -10.47 4.18 -2.69
C CYS A 137 -11.57 5.19 -2.34
N ASN A 138 -11.19 6.45 -2.04
CA ASN A 138 -12.14 7.53 -1.80
C ASN A 138 -13.00 7.84 -3.01
N LYS A 139 -12.40 7.87 -4.22
CA LYS A 139 -13.15 8.08 -5.46
C LYS A 139 -14.17 6.96 -5.69
N LEU A 140 -13.74 5.71 -5.53
CA LEU A 140 -14.61 4.55 -5.68
C LEU A 140 -15.77 4.58 -4.67
N TRP A 141 -15.46 4.85 -3.40
CA TRP A 141 -16.45 4.95 -2.33
C TRP A 141 -17.50 6.05 -2.62
N ASN A 142 -17.05 7.23 -3.00
CA ASN A 142 -17.94 8.35 -3.30
C ASN A 142 -18.81 8.09 -4.53
N ALA A 143 -18.26 7.49 -5.57
CA ALA A 143 -19.02 7.10 -6.75
C ALA A 143 -20.09 6.03 -6.41
N SER A 144 -19.71 5.00 -5.64
CA SER A 144 -20.63 3.96 -5.19
C SER A 144 -21.74 4.53 -4.30
N ARG A 145 -21.37 5.40 -3.35
CA ARG A 145 -22.36 6.08 -2.50
C ARG A 145 -23.34 6.92 -3.31
N PHE A 146 -22.85 7.67 -4.29
CA PHE A 146 -23.70 8.44 -5.19
C PHE A 146 -24.67 7.55 -5.96
N ALA A 147 -24.18 6.45 -6.54
CA ALA A 147 -25.01 5.49 -7.24
C ALA A 147 -26.08 4.89 -6.31
N MET A 148 -25.72 4.45 -5.11
CA MET A 148 -26.65 3.89 -4.15
C MET A 148 -27.77 4.87 -3.72
N LEU A 149 -27.44 6.14 -3.53
CA LEU A 149 -28.45 7.17 -3.21
C LEU A 149 -29.48 7.37 -4.34
N ASN A 150 -29.04 7.20 -5.60
CA ASN A 150 -29.93 7.31 -6.77
C ASN A 150 -30.70 6.02 -7.05
N LEU A 151 -30.32 4.90 -6.42
CA LEU A 151 -30.97 3.60 -6.59
C LEU A 151 -31.95 3.27 -5.45
N GLU A 152 -32.18 4.16 -4.50
CA GLU A 152 -33.00 3.89 -3.29
C GLU A 152 -34.41 3.37 -3.62
N ASN A 153 -35.02 3.84 -4.72
CA ASN A 153 -36.36 3.41 -5.18
C ASN A 153 -36.29 2.62 -6.51
N TYR A 154 -35.10 2.17 -6.90
CA TYR A 154 -34.92 1.46 -8.16
C TYR A 154 -35.22 -0.03 -7.99
N THR A 155 -36.08 -0.57 -8.85
CA THR A 155 -36.28 -2.01 -8.97
C THR A 155 -35.60 -2.48 -10.25
N ALA A 156 -34.71 -3.44 -10.14
CA ALA A 156 -34.04 -4.01 -11.31
C ALA A 156 -35.06 -4.67 -12.24
N GLY A 157 -35.04 -4.30 -13.50
CA GLY A 157 -35.84 -4.89 -14.58
C GLY A 157 -34.96 -5.38 -15.72
N ASP A 158 -35.55 -5.98 -16.72
CA ASP A 158 -34.81 -6.39 -17.91
C ASP A 158 -34.37 -5.15 -18.70
N ILE A 159 -33.10 -5.19 -19.13
CA ILE A 159 -32.51 -4.13 -19.94
C ILE A 159 -32.91 -4.37 -21.42
N VAL A 160 -33.69 -3.48 -21.99
CA VAL A 160 -34.03 -3.47 -23.43
C VAL A 160 -32.93 -2.64 -24.11
N VAL A 161 -32.05 -3.31 -24.86
CA VAL A 161 -30.88 -2.68 -25.48
C VAL A 161 -31.24 -1.59 -26.49
N GLU A 162 -32.43 -1.73 -27.15
CA GLU A 162 -32.93 -0.78 -28.12
C GLU A 162 -33.32 0.56 -27.51
N ASP A 163 -33.73 0.56 -26.25
CA ASP A 163 -34.13 1.76 -25.50
C ASP A 163 -32.96 2.50 -24.87
N LEU A 164 -31.74 1.93 -24.92
CA LEU A 164 -30.56 2.52 -24.33
C LEU A 164 -29.97 3.61 -25.22
N GLU A 165 -29.51 4.69 -24.59
CA GLU A 165 -28.74 5.74 -25.24
C GLU A 165 -27.35 5.26 -25.69
N LEU A 166 -26.67 6.06 -26.51
CA LEU A 166 -25.35 5.68 -27.05
C LEU A 166 -24.33 5.41 -25.96
N GLU A 167 -24.33 6.21 -24.92
CA GLU A 167 -23.43 6.12 -23.77
C GLU A 167 -23.66 4.84 -22.99
N ASP A 168 -24.92 4.45 -22.76
CA ASP A 168 -25.28 3.23 -22.06
C ASP A 168 -24.86 2.00 -22.83
N ARG A 169 -25.13 1.99 -24.15
CA ARG A 169 -24.67 0.91 -25.05
C ARG A 169 -23.16 0.79 -25.08
N TRP A 170 -22.47 1.94 -25.06
CA TRP A 170 -21.00 1.94 -25.04
C TRP A 170 -20.46 1.31 -23.75
N ILE A 171 -20.96 1.68 -22.58
CA ILE A 171 -20.46 1.13 -21.31
C ILE A 171 -20.75 -0.36 -21.16
N LEU A 172 -21.93 -0.82 -21.62
CA LEU A 172 -22.29 -2.23 -21.59
C LEU A 172 -21.49 -3.10 -22.58
N SER A 173 -20.88 -2.49 -23.60
CA SER A 173 -20.03 -3.17 -24.57
C SER A 173 -18.59 -3.40 -24.11
N ARG A 174 -18.20 -2.84 -22.95
CA ARG A 174 -16.83 -2.89 -22.41
C ARG A 174 -16.71 -3.92 -21.31
#